data_20fdd8c33b42f941e1c2da4a9112c8da
#
_entry.id   20fdd8c33b42f941e1c2da4a9112c8da
#
_cell.length_a   1.000
_cell.length_b   1.000
_cell.length_c   1.000
_cell.angle_alpha   90.00
_cell.angle_beta   90.00
_cell.angle_gamma   90.00
#
_symmetry.space_group_name_H-M   'P 1'
#
loop_
_entity.id
_entity.type
_entity.pdbx_description
1 polymer ?
#
loop_
_entity_poly.entity_id
_entity_poly.type
_entity_poly.pdbx_seq_one_letter_code
_entity_poly.pdbx_strand_id
1 'polypeptide(L)'
;MEIARRTPHPALAPHIRSLAGWHERVDGPVVREELPGARVVLVVSFGPSMDIDGRRFGSFVAGLHDAPARTEHAGLGHGIQAYLSPLGARRLFGMPMGELTRDVVALEDLIGPSAHELAERLATAPGWAARFDLFERSIAARVLEAPPVAPELEWAWQRLVCSGGAAPVGELAAALGWSRRHFTTTFREQLGMPPKALGRIVRFERAVERLRAGAELADLALDCGYYDQAHFNRDFRAFAGATPTAFRAAA
;
A
#
# COMPACT_ATOMS: atom_id res chain seq x y z
N MET A 1 8.24 7.96 -20.02
CA MET A 1 8.09 7.82 -18.54
C MET A 1 9.45 7.56 -17.94
N GLU A 2 9.86 8.36 -16.96
CA GLU A 2 11.05 8.14 -16.13
C GLU A 2 10.58 7.64 -14.75
N ILE A 3 11.19 6.57 -14.25
CA ILE A 3 10.93 6.04 -12.91
C ILE A 3 12.27 5.91 -12.19
N ALA A 4 12.41 6.64 -11.09
CA ALA A 4 13.51 6.48 -10.15
C ALA A 4 13.04 5.63 -8.95
N ARG A 5 13.88 4.72 -8.46
CA ARG A 5 13.60 3.91 -7.26
C ARG A 5 14.69 4.11 -6.22
N ARG A 6 14.28 4.05 -4.96
CA ARG A 6 15.21 4.12 -3.83
C ARG A 6 14.84 3.08 -2.78
N THR A 7 15.83 2.39 -2.28
CA THR A 7 15.69 1.61 -1.05
C THR A 7 15.53 2.58 0.13
N PRO A 8 14.47 2.47 0.93
CA PRO A 8 14.29 3.33 2.09
C PRO A 8 15.47 3.25 3.06
N HIS A 9 15.74 4.36 3.72
CA HIS A 9 16.76 4.39 4.79
C HIS A 9 16.49 3.29 5.83
N PRO A 10 17.50 2.57 6.34
CA PRO A 10 17.31 1.43 7.27
C PRO A 10 16.38 1.71 8.45
N ALA A 11 16.44 2.90 9.04
CA ALA A 11 15.55 3.30 10.12
C ALA A 11 14.07 3.42 9.70
N LEU A 12 13.79 3.63 8.42
CA LEU A 12 12.43 3.73 7.85
C LEU A 12 11.96 2.43 7.20
N ALA A 13 12.85 1.48 6.93
CA ALA A 13 12.54 0.22 6.27
C ALA A 13 11.42 -0.61 6.93
N PRO A 14 11.23 -0.62 8.27
CA PRO A 14 10.07 -1.27 8.89
C PRO A 14 8.73 -0.61 8.55
N HIS A 15 8.75 0.65 8.15
CA HIS A 15 7.58 1.51 7.93
C HIS A 15 7.29 1.76 6.45
N ILE A 16 8.34 1.85 5.62
CA ILE A 16 8.26 2.09 4.17
C ILE A 16 8.73 0.86 3.43
N ARG A 17 7.85 0.23 2.66
CA ARG A 17 8.15 -0.98 1.86
C ARG A 17 8.87 -0.64 0.54
N SER A 18 8.49 0.45 -0.08
CA SER A 18 9.12 0.93 -1.31
C SER A 18 8.96 2.43 -1.48
N LEU A 19 9.90 3.02 -2.22
CA LEU A 19 9.92 4.44 -2.53
C LEU A 19 10.26 4.61 -4.02
N ALA A 20 9.41 5.32 -4.76
CA ALA A 20 9.59 5.60 -6.16
C ALA A 20 9.23 7.04 -6.50
N GLY A 21 10.02 7.66 -7.39
CA GLY A 21 9.69 8.90 -8.04
C GLY A 21 9.29 8.63 -9.48
N TRP A 22 8.38 9.41 -10.00
CA TRP A 22 8.01 9.34 -11.41
C TRP A 22 7.95 10.71 -12.04
N HIS A 23 8.29 10.74 -13.32
CA HIS A 23 8.11 11.87 -14.22
C HIS A 23 7.59 11.31 -15.55
N GLU A 24 6.38 11.66 -15.92
CA GLU A 24 5.71 11.16 -17.10
C GLU A 24 5.00 12.29 -17.83
N ARG A 25 5.16 12.35 -19.14
CA ARG A 25 4.37 13.21 -20.01
C ARG A 25 3.53 12.33 -20.94
N VAL A 26 2.24 12.58 -20.98
CA VAL A 26 1.30 11.88 -21.84
C VAL A 26 0.46 12.90 -22.65
N ASP A 27 0.18 12.58 -23.91
CA ASP A 27 -0.55 13.49 -24.82
C ASP A 27 -2.08 13.43 -24.63
N GLY A 28 -2.57 12.43 -23.91
CA GLY A 28 -3.98 12.22 -23.61
C GLY A 28 -4.20 11.57 -22.27
N PRO A 29 -5.46 11.30 -21.88
CA PRO A 29 -5.76 10.65 -20.62
C PRO A 29 -5.22 9.21 -20.59
N VAL A 30 -4.49 8.87 -19.55
CA VAL A 30 -4.01 7.52 -19.25
C VAL A 30 -4.78 6.99 -18.06
N VAL A 31 -5.47 5.88 -18.28
CA VAL A 31 -6.22 5.16 -17.24
C VAL A 31 -5.40 3.96 -16.79
N ARG A 32 -5.30 3.78 -15.47
CA ARG A 32 -4.70 2.60 -14.86
C ARG A 32 -5.63 2.00 -13.83
N GLU A 33 -5.59 0.69 -13.69
CA GLU A 33 -6.21 -0.03 -12.59
C GLU A 33 -5.15 -0.37 -11.56
N GLU A 34 -5.25 0.24 -10.39
CA GLU A 34 -4.36 0.01 -9.26
C GLU A 34 -4.88 -1.17 -8.45
N LEU A 35 -4.07 -2.22 -8.36
CA LEU A 35 -4.43 -3.42 -7.63
C LEU A 35 -4.36 -3.20 -6.11
N PRO A 36 -5.27 -3.84 -5.35
CA PRO A 36 -5.21 -3.81 -3.90
C PRO A 36 -3.91 -4.44 -3.40
N GLY A 37 -3.44 -3.93 -2.28
CA GLY A 37 -2.23 -4.42 -1.63
C GLY A 37 -2.29 -4.25 -0.12
N ALA A 38 -1.50 -5.03 0.59
CA ALA A 38 -1.33 -4.95 2.04
C ALA A 38 -0.45 -3.74 2.42
N ARG A 39 -0.76 -2.58 1.85
CA ARG A 39 -0.01 -1.33 1.98
C ARG A 39 -0.94 -0.11 1.92
N VAL A 40 -0.54 0.94 2.59
CA VAL A 40 -1.10 2.29 2.43
C VAL A 40 -0.24 3.02 1.41
N VAL A 41 -0.86 3.70 0.48
CA VAL A 41 -0.16 4.44 -0.59
C VAL A 41 -0.12 5.92 -0.23
N LEU A 42 1.07 6.47 -0.08
CA LEU A 42 1.29 7.91 0.06
C LEU A 42 1.84 8.44 -1.27
N VAL A 43 1.16 9.42 -1.84
CA VAL A 43 1.61 10.14 -3.03
C VAL A 43 1.80 11.62 -2.67
N VAL A 44 3.00 12.13 -2.91
CA VAL A 44 3.27 13.57 -2.91
C VAL A 44 3.47 13.98 -4.36
N SER A 45 2.42 14.59 -4.94
CA SER A 45 2.43 15.11 -6.30
C SER A 45 2.91 16.56 -6.31
N PHE A 46 3.77 16.86 -7.24
CA PHE A 46 4.16 18.23 -7.58
C PHE A 46 3.91 18.53 -9.07
N GLY A 47 2.95 17.80 -9.64
CA GLY A 47 2.33 17.98 -10.94
C GLY A 47 0.82 18.25 -10.83
N PRO A 48 0.09 18.14 -11.93
CA PRO A 48 -1.36 18.23 -11.96
C PRO A 48 -2.04 17.20 -11.07
N SER A 49 -3.28 17.48 -10.67
CA SER A 49 -4.10 16.51 -9.93
C SER A 49 -4.44 15.29 -10.79
N MET A 50 -4.57 14.16 -10.10
CA MET A 50 -5.00 12.87 -10.65
C MET A 50 -6.46 12.61 -10.29
N ASP A 51 -7.22 11.99 -11.18
CA ASP A 51 -8.55 11.45 -10.86
C ASP A 51 -8.39 10.04 -10.27
N ILE A 52 -9.07 9.78 -9.17
CA ILE A 52 -9.15 8.46 -8.53
C ILE A 52 -10.62 8.18 -8.27
N ASP A 53 -11.18 7.22 -9.00
CA ASP A 53 -12.59 6.83 -8.92
C ASP A 53 -13.56 8.02 -9.00
N GLY A 54 -13.29 8.99 -9.90
CA GLY A 54 -14.11 10.19 -10.11
C GLY A 54 -13.85 11.35 -9.15
N ARG A 55 -12.85 11.25 -8.26
CA ARG A 55 -12.43 12.31 -7.34
C ARG A 55 -11.02 12.80 -7.68
N ARG A 56 -10.78 14.10 -7.64
CA ARG A 56 -9.49 14.69 -8.01
C ARG A 56 -8.62 14.97 -6.79
N PHE A 57 -7.36 14.48 -6.86
CA PHE A 57 -6.36 14.66 -5.81
C PHE A 57 -5.04 15.18 -6.40
N GLY A 58 -4.40 16.10 -5.68
CA GLY A 58 -2.99 16.41 -5.83
C GLY A 58 -2.14 15.40 -5.06
N SER A 59 -1.61 15.78 -3.92
CA SER A 59 -1.02 14.83 -2.96
C SER A 59 -2.10 14.13 -2.16
N PHE A 60 -1.97 12.80 -1.97
CA PHE A 60 -3.02 12.01 -1.33
C PHE A 60 -2.47 10.79 -0.58
N VAL A 61 -3.34 10.22 0.25
CA VAL A 61 -3.14 8.92 0.89
C VAL A 61 -4.30 8.01 0.52
N ALA A 62 -4.00 6.85 -0.04
CA ALA A 62 -4.95 5.79 -0.24
C ALA A 62 -4.77 4.72 0.84
N GLY A 63 -5.81 4.50 1.64
CA GLY A 63 -5.85 3.47 2.67
C GLY A 63 -5.87 2.05 2.08
N LEU A 64 -6.02 1.05 2.93
CA LEU A 64 -6.13 -0.34 2.48
C LEU A 64 -7.42 -0.53 1.66
N HIS A 65 -7.29 -1.16 0.51
CA HIS A 65 -8.39 -1.50 -0.40
C HIS A 65 -8.46 -3.01 -0.63
N ASP A 66 -9.64 -3.52 -0.91
CA ASP A 66 -9.90 -4.92 -1.26
C ASP A 66 -10.58 -5.04 -2.64
N ALA A 67 -10.49 -4.02 -3.46
CA ALA A 67 -10.91 -3.97 -4.85
C ALA A 67 -9.93 -3.11 -5.66
N PRO A 68 -9.87 -3.25 -7.00
CA PRO A 68 -9.10 -2.35 -7.84
C PRO A 68 -9.61 -0.90 -7.72
N ALA A 69 -8.70 0.07 -7.82
CA ALA A 69 -9.04 1.48 -7.93
C ALA A 69 -8.67 1.99 -9.34
N ARG A 70 -9.55 2.78 -9.94
CA ARG A 70 -9.29 3.37 -11.25
C ARG A 70 -8.62 4.72 -11.07
N THR A 71 -7.42 4.88 -11.63
CA THR A 71 -6.73 6.17 -11.68
C THR A 71 -6.68 6.70 -13.10
N GLU A 72 -6.81 8.02 -13.24
CA GLU A 72 -6.70 8.69 -14.53
C GLU A 72 -5.92 10.00 -14.39
N HIS A 73 -4.97 10.21 -15.28
CA HIS A 73 -4.24 11.47 -15.39
C HIS A 73 -3.97 11.83 -16.84
N ALA A 74 -3.72 13.10 -17.11
CA ALA A 74 -3.32 13.59 -18.42
C ALA A 74 -2.22 14.65 -18.26
N GLY A 75 -1.43 14.85 -19.33
CA GLY A 75 -0.36 15.83 -19.34
C GLY A 75 0.87 15.40 -18.57
N LEU A 76 1.37 16.24 -17.66
CA LEU A 76 2.61 16.02 -16.92
C LEU A 76 2.30 15.41 -15.55
N GLY A 77 2.61 14.13 -15.34
CA GLY A 77 2.63 13.49 -14.02
C GLY A 77 4.01 13.58 -13.37
N HIS A 78 4.11 14.08 -12.14
CA HIS A 78 5.39 14.23 -11.45
C HIS A 78 5.21 14.14 -9.94
N GLY A 79 5.90 13.22 -9.29
CA GLY A 79 5.72 13.01 -7.85
C GLY A 79 6.62 11.95 -7.24
N ILE A 80 6.41 11.72 -5.95
CA ILE A 80 6.97 10.61 -5.18
C ILE A 80 5.82 9.77 -4.63
N GLN A 81 5.95 8.46 -4.79
CA GLN A 81 5.07 7.45 -4.21
C GLN A 81 5.85 6.64 -3.17
N ALA A 82 5.26 6.50 -1.99
CA ALA A 82 5.75 5.61 -0.96
C ALA A 82 4.68 4.57 -0.62
N TYR A 83 5.08 3.30 -0.57
CA TYR A 83 4.26 2.22 -0.03
C TYR A 83 4.61 2.02 1.44
N LEU A 84 3.66 2.34 2.30
CA LEU A 84 3.80 2.23 3.74
C LEU A 84 3.21 0.89 4.22
N SER A 85 3.85 0.27 5.23
CA SER A 85 3.14 -0.75 5.99
C SER A 85 1.95 -0.10 6.73
N PRO A 86 0.85 -0.82 7.03
CA PRO A 86 -0.26 -0.24 7.79
C PRO A 86 0.19 0.36 9.14
N LEU A 87 1.14 -0.28 9.81
CA LEU A 87 1.72 0.22 11.06
C LEU A 87 2.62 1.45 10.84
N GLY A 88 3.35 1.50 9.71
CA GLY A 88 4.12 2.67 9.31
C GLY A 88 3.23 3.87 9.03
N ALA A 89 2.12 3.67 8.31
CA ALA A 89 1.14 4.71 8.05
C ALA A 89 0.47 5.19 9.35
N ARG A 90 0.10 4.27 10.25
CA ARG A 90 -0.42 4.61 11.57
C ARG A 90 0.53 5.50 12.36
N ARG A 91 1.83 5.22 12.33
CA ARG A 91 2.84 6.07 12.99
C ARG A 91 2.98 7.43 12.30
N LEU A 92 3.02 7.45 10.97
CA LEU A 92 3.18 8.69 10.21
C LEU A 92 2.01 9.66 10.41
N PHE A 93 0.77 9.16 10.43
CA PHE A 93 -0.43 9.99 10.52
C PHE A 93 -0.97 10.13 11.95
N GLY A 94 -0.46 9.32 12.89
CA GLY A 94 -0.86 9.39 14.30
C GLY A 94 -2.30 8.93 14.58
N MET A 95 -2.92 8.16 13.65
CA MET A 95 -4.32 7.75 13.72
C MET A 95 -4.49 6.25 13.39
N PRO A 96 -5.58 5.62 13.85
CA PRO A 96 -5.93 4.24 13.48
C PRO A 96 -6.21 4.13 11.98
N MET A 97 -5.66 3.11 11.32
CA MET A 97 -5.84 2.93 9.88
C MET A 97 -7.25 2.49 9.48
N GLY A 98 -8.08 2.09 10.45
CA GLY A 98 -9.51 1.85 10.24
C GLY A 98 -10.26 3.05 9.68
N GLU A 99 -9.81 4.26 9.99
CA GLU A 99 -10.40 5.52 9.53
C GLU A 99 -10.10 5.82 8.05
N LEU A 100 -9.05 5.21 7.49
CA LEU A 100 -8.66 5.37 6.08
C LEU A 100 -8.99 4.16 5.20
N THR A 101 -9.68 3.15 5.76
CA THR A 101 -9.96 1.92 5.02
C THR A 101 -10.94 2.16 3.88
N ARG A 102 -10.57 1.75 2.66
CA ARG A 102 -11.33 1.95 1.42
C ARG A 102 -11.62 3.41 1.10
N ASP A 103 -10.76 4.31 1.57
CA ASP A 103 -10.88 5.72 1.22
C ASP A 103 -9.55 6.27 0.68
N VAL A 104 -9.67 7.34 -0.08
CA VAL A 104 -8.56 8.18 -0.53
C VAL A 104 -8.82 9.58 0.00
N VAL A 105 -7.84 10.11 0.73
CA VAL A 105 -7.94 11.43 1.35
C VAL A 105 -6.81 12.33 0.87
N ALA A 106 -7.05 13.64 0.79
CA ALA A 106 -6.00 14.58 0.47
C ALA A 106 -4.94 14.56 1.58
N LEU A 107 -3.67 14.65 1.20
CA LEU A 107 -2.58 14.62 2.18
C LEU A 107 -2.68 15.81 3.17
N GLU A 108 -3.20 16.94 2.72
CA GLU A 108 -3.42 18.14 3.54
C GLU A 108 -4.44 17.93 4.66
N ASP A 109 -5.43 17.03 4.46
CA ASP A 109 -6.40 16.68 5.51
C ASP A 109 -5.75 15.90 6.67
N LEU A 110 -4.60 15.23 6.42
CA LEU A 110 -3.89 14.41 7.41
C LEU A 110 -2.73 15.15 8.09
N ILE A 111 -2.00 15.99 7.35
CA ILE A 111 -0.80 16.64 7.88
C ILE A 111 -0.83 18.18 7.78
N GLY A 112 -1.97 18.73 7.36
CA GLY A 112 -2.17 20.19 7.26
C GLY A 112 -1.29 20.86 6.20
N PRO A 113 -0.95 22.15 6.38
CA PRO A 113 -0.19 22.92 5.39
C PRO A 113 1.18 22.34 5.02
N SER A 114 1.78 21.52 5.89
CA SER A 114 3.07 20.87 5.61
C SER A 114 3.01 19.93 4.37
N ALA A 115 1.82 19.51 3.94
CA ALA A 115 1.67 18.75 2.70
C ALA A 115 2.05 19.58 1.47
N HIS A 116 1.56 20.81 1.41
CA HIS A 116 1.84 21.74 0.31
C HIS A 116 3.32 22.20 0.32
N GLU A 117 3.83 22.57 1.48
CA GLU A 117 5.25 22.94 1.65
C GLU A 117 6.20 21.81 1.21
N LEU A 118 5.85 20.55 1.54
CA LEU A 118 6.63 19.38 1.12
C LEU A 118 6.61 19.24 -0.41
N ALA A 119 5.43 19.35 -1.04
CA ALA A 119 5.31 19.26 -2.49
C ALA A 119 6.12 20.34 -3.23
N GLU A 120 6.06 21.60 -2.78
CA GLU A 120 6.85 22.71 -3.35
C GLU A 120 8.35 22.48 -3.23
N ARG A 121 8.82 22.06 -2.05
CA ARG A 121 10.23 21.76 -1.82
C ARG A 121 10.74 20.59 -2.66
N LEU A 122 9.91 19.58 -2.86
CA LEU A 122 10.23 18.45 -3.74
C LEU A 122 10.27 18.84 -5.22
N ALA A 123 9.35 19.73 -5.65
CA ALA A 123 9.33 20.26 -7.01
C ALA A 123 10.64 20.98 -7.35
N THR A 124 11.18 21.77 -6.42
CA THR A 124 12.38 22.60 -6.62
C THR A 124 13.70 21.86 -6.35
N ALA A 125 13.66 20.69 -5.70
CA ALA A 125 14.86 19.93 -5.37
C ALA A 125 15.59 19.40 -6.62
N PRO A 126 16.96 19.47 -6.67
CA PRO A 126 17.73 19.11 -7.83
C PRO A 126 17.86 17.58 -7.98
N GLY A 127 17.00 16.98 -8.81
CA GLY A 127 17.09 15.56 -9.15
C GLY A 127 16.54 14.60 -8.07
N TRP A 128 16.45 13.31 -8.43
CA TRP A 128 15.77 12.30 -7.62
C TRP A 128 16.46 12.01 -6.29
N ALA A 129 17.79 12.01 -6.24
CA ALA A 129 18.52 11.77 -5.00
C ALA A 129 18.13 12.79 -3.91
N ALA A 130 18.19 14.09 -4.26
CA ALA A 130 17.83 15.16 -3.33
C ALA A 130 16.35 15.13 -2.94
N ARG A 131 15.46 14.78 -3.88
CA ARG A 131 14.03 14.60 -3.62
C ARG A 131 13.76 13.50 -2.61
N PHE A 132 14.37 12.34 -2.79
CA PHE A 132 14.23 11.23 -1.85
C PHE A 132 14.79 11.57 -0.47
N ASP A 133 15.96 12.21 -0.40
CA ASP A 133 16.56 12.65 0.86
C ASP A 133 15.62 13.64 1.59
N LEU A 134 15.05 14.57 0.86
CA LEU A 134 14.10 15.53 1.41
C LEU A 134 12.82 14.85 1.90
N PHE A 135 12.25 13.95 1.09
CA PHE A 135 11.06 13.18 1.45
C PHE A 135 11.29 12.38 2.73
N GLU A 136 12.35 11.57 2.78
CA GLU A 136 12.66 10.74 3.94
C GLU A 136 12.89 11.58 5.21
N ARG A 137 13.64 12.68 5.13
CA ARG A 137 13.79 13.61 6.28
C ARG A 137 12.47 14.20 6.74
N SER A 138 11.58 14.55 5.80
CA SER A 138 10.30 15.19 6.14
C SER A 138 9.34 14.27 6.88
N ILE A 139 9.42 12.96 6.64
CA ILE A 139 8.56 11.98 7.31
C ILE A 139 9.25 11.28 8.48
N ALA A 140 10.59 11.28 8.53
CA ALA A 140 11.36 10.54 9.53
C ALA A 140 11.00 10.96 10.97
N ALA A 141 10.93 12.25 11.25
CA ALA A 141 10.57 12.76 12.57
C ALA A 141 9.19 12.22 13.00
N ARG A 142 8.17 12.35 12.13
CA ARG A 142 6.83 11.89 12.43
C ARG A 142 6.77 10.38 12.68
N VAL A 143 7.50 9.57 11.90
CA VAL A 143 7.49 8.11 12.02
C VAL A 143 8.29 7.64 13.23
N LEU A 144 9.46 8.23 13.49
CA LEU A 144 10.37 7.78 14.53
C LEU A 144 10.01 8.31 15.92
N GLU A 145 9.45 9.53 16.00
CA GLU A 145 9.01 10.16 17.25
C GLU A 145 7.58 9.75 17.66
N ALA A 146 6.80 9.16 16.75
CA ALA A 146 5.45 8.70 17.06
C ALA A 146 5.47 7.65 18.18
N PRO A 147 4.43 7.62 19.04
CA PRO A 147 4.29 6.58 20.03
C PRO A 147 4.38 5.18 19.40
N PRO A 148 5.03 4.22 20.08
CA PRO A 148 5.15 2.87 19.55
C PRO A 148 3.76 2.26 19.36
N VAL A 149 3.63 1.42 18.35
CA VAL A 149 2.46 0.56 18.20
C VAL A 149 2.55 -0.56 19.24
N ALA A 150 1.42 -1.09 19.67
CA ALA A 150 1.38 -2.22 20.58
C ALA A 150 2.20 -3.40 20.01
N PRO A 151 3.18 -3.95 20.74
CA PRO A 151 4.05 -5.02 20.25
C PRO A 151 3.28 -6.24 19.75
N GLU A 152 2.12 -6.51 20.32
CA GLU A 152 1.20 -7.59 19.90
C GLU A 152 0.74 -7.41 18.45
N LEU A 153 0.42 -6.19 18.06
CA LEU A 153 -0.02 -5.89 16.69
C LEU A 153 1.14 -5.92 15.70
N GLU A 154 2.32 -5.46 16.12
CA GLU A 154 3.53 -5.58 15.29
C GLU A 154 3.88 -7.05 15.04
N TRP A 155 3.87 -7.87 16.08
CA TRP A 155 4.10 -9.31 15.99
C TRP A 155 3.06 -9.99 15.09
N ALA A 156 1.77 -9.70 15.30
CA ALA A 156 0.69 -10.31 14.51
C ALA A 156 0.79 -9.92 13.03
N TRP A 157 1.10 -8.66 12.74
CA TRP A 157 1.33 -8.18 11.38
C TRP A 157 2.51 -8.89 10.72
N GLN A 158 3.66 -8.96 11.39
CA GLN A 158 4.85 -9.64 10.89
C GLN A 158 4.57 -11.13 10.64
N ARG A 159 3.89 -11.83 11.56
CA ARG A 159 3.51 -13.24 11.38
C ARG A 159 2.59 -13.44 10.18
N LEU A 160 1.63 -12.53 9.98
CA LEU A 160 0.73 -12.57 8.83
C LEU A 160 1.49 -12.41 7.51
N VAL A 161 2.39 -11.43 7.43
CA VAL A 161 3.18 -11.17 6.22
C VAL A 161 4.19 -12.30 5.97
N CYS A 162 4.96 -12.72 6.98
CA CYS A 162 5.96 -13.78 6.85
C CYS A 162 5.34 -15.14 6.47
N SER A 163 4.10 -15.41 6.90
CA SER A 163 3.36 -16.60 6.47
C SER A 163 2.80 -16.49 5.04
N GLY A 164 3.03 -15.38 4.34
CA GLY A 164 2.38 -15.10 3.05
C GLY A 164 0.86 -15.00 3.15
N GLY A 165 0.33 -14.56 4.29
CA GLY A 165 -1.10 -14.45 4.56
C GLY A 165 -1.79 -15.76 4.96
N ALA A 166 -1.04 -16.83 5.23
CA ALA A 166 -1.59 -18.14 5.56
C ALA A 166 -1.83 -18.35 7.07
N ALA A 167 -1.27 -17.50 7.94
CA ALA A 167 -1.38 -17.65 9.40
C ALA A 167 -2.85 -17.69 9.86
N PRO A 168 -3.29 -18.75 10.59
CA PRO A 168 -4.66 -18.86 11.07
C PRO A 168 -4.98 -17.80 12.13
N VAL A 169 -6.06 -17.07 11.94
CA VAL A 169 -6.46 -15.98 12.86
C VAL A 169 -6.65 -16.46 14.30
N GLY A 170 -7.12 -17.70 14.47
CA GLY A 170 -7.28 -18.31 15.81
C GLY A 170 -5.94 -18.54 16.51
N GLU A 171 -4.92 -18.98 15.78
CA GLU A 171 -3.58 -19.20 16.33
C GLU A 171 -2.90 -17.87 16.70
N LEU A 172 -3.05 -16.84 15.85
CA LEU A 172 -2.55 -15.49 16.15
C LEU A 172 -3.17 -14.95 17.45
N ALA A 173 -4.49 -15.06 17.59
CA ALA A 173 -5.19 -14.62 18.79
C ALA A 173 -4.75 -15.41 20.03
N ALA A 174 -4.67 -16.75 19.94
CA ALA A 174 -4.26 -17.62 21.04
C ALA A 174 -2.83 -17.33 21.49
N ALA A 175 -1.90 -17.11 20.58
CA ALA A 175 -0.51 -16.77 20.88
C ALA A 175 -0.36 -15.46 21.66
N LEU A 176 -1.30 -14.53 21.50
CA LEU A 176 -1.37 -13.25 22.24
C LEU A 176 -2.18 -13.35 23.55
N GLY A 177 -2.76 -14.51 23.84
CA GLY A 177 -3.71 -14.64 24.96
C GLY A 177 -5.01 -13.88 24.78
N TRP A 178 -5.36 -13.50 23.55
CA TRP A 178 -6.56 -12.72 23.24
C TRP A 178 -7.71 -13.60 22.75
N SER A 179 -8.94 -13.20 23.05
CA SER A 179 -10.10 -13.80 22.37
C SER A 179 -10.04 -13.44 20.87
N ARG A 180 -10.52 -14.36 20.02
CA ARG A 180 -10.58 -14.13 18.57
C ARG A 180 -11.34 -12.85 18.19
N ARG A 181 -12.39 -12.53 18.95
CA ARG A 181 -13.18 -11.31 18.73
C ARG A 181 -12.38 -10.07 19.06
N HIS A 182 -11.73 -10.01 20.21
CA HIS A 182 -10.87 -8.90 20.62
C HIS A 182 -9.75 -8.67 19.61
N PHE A 183 -9.01 -9.72 19.27
CA PHE A 183 -7.94 -9.66 18.26
C PHE A 183 -8.44 -9.10 16.92
N THR A 184 -9.55 -9.65 16.39
CA THR A 184 -10.07 -9.22 15.06
C THR A 184 -10.52 -7.76 15.08
N THR A 185 -11.15 -7.30 16.17
CA THR A 185 -11.63 -5.92 16.31
C THR A 185 -10.45 -4.96 16.40
N THR A 186 -9.53 -5.20 17.34
CA THR A 186 -8.35 -4.34 17.56
C THR A 186 -7.46 -4.30 16.32
N PHE A 187 -7.20 -5.46 15.69
CA PHE A 187 -6.41 -5.54 14.48
C PHE A 187 -7.04 -4.71 13.34
N ARG A 188 -8.36 -4.85 13.12
CA ARG A 188 -9.08 -4.07 12.09
C ARG A 188 -9.02 -2.56 12.36
N GLU A 189 -9.26 -2.14 13.58
CA GLU A 189 -9.22 -0.72 13.96
C GLU A 189 -7.83 -0.13 13.72
N GLN A 190 -6.80 -0.82 14.14
CA GLN A 190 -5.43 -0.29 14.14
C GLN A 190 -4.74 -0.42 12.77
N LEU A 191 -4.97 -1.50 12.03
CA LEU A 191 -4.34 -1.76 10.74
C LEU A 191 -5.25 -1.50 9.52
N GLY A 192 -6.54 -1.25 9.73
CA GLY A 192 -7.48 -0.91 8.68
C GLY A 192 -8.38 -2.05 8.23
N MET A 193 -7.92 -3.29 8.24
CA MET A 193 -8.72 -4.44 7.79
C MET A 193 -8.65 -5.61 8.76
N PRO A 194 -9.69 -6.48 8.81
CA PRO A 194 -9.61 -7.72 9.59
C PRO A 194 -8.44 -8.59 9.14
N PRO A 195 -7.79 -9.35 10.05
CA PRO A 195 -6.61 -10.15 9.73
C PRO A 195 -6.87 -11.16 8.60
N LYS A 196 -8.09 -11.75 8.53
CA LYS A 196 -8.46 -12.66 7.43
C LYS A 196 -8.49 -11.96 6.07
N ALA A 197 -9.03 -10.74 5.99
CA ALA A 197 -9.09 -9.97 4.75
C ALA A 197 -7.68 -9.56 4.31
N LEU A 198 -6.87 -9.08 5.25
CA LEU A 198 -5.50 -8.67 4.97
C LEU A 198 -4.62 -9.86 4.55
N GLY A 199 -4.81 -11.04 5.16
CA GLY A 199 -4.15 -12.28 4.73
C GLY A 199 -4.50 -12.70 3.29
N ARG A 200 -5.76 -12.49 2.85
CA ARG A 200 -6.15 -12.73 1.44
C ARG A 200 -5.42 -11.77 0.49
N ILE A 201 -5.31 -10.49 0.87
CA ILE A 201 -4.60 -9.48 0.06
C ILE A 201 -3.11 -9.82 -0.02
N VAL A 202 -2.47 -10.23 1.08
CA VAL A 202 -1.06 -10.66 1.09
C VAL A 202 -0.83 -11.86 0.15
N ARG A 203 -1.72 -12.87 0.16
CA ARG A 203 -1.65 -13.99 -0.80
C ARG A 203 -1.81 -13.54 -2.24
N PHE A 204 -2.75 -12.63 -2.48
CA PHE A 204 -2.98 -12.05 -3.81
C PHE A 204 -1.76 -11.27 -4.32
N GLU A 205 -1.16 -10.38 -3.51
CA GLU A 205 0.08 -9.68 -3.88
C GLU A 205 1.18 -10.66 -4.30
N ARG A 206 1.40 -11.70 -3.49
CA ARG A 206 2.38 -12.74 -3.79
C ARG A 206 2.08 -13.46 -5.11
N ALA A 207 0.81 -13.74 -5.39
CA ALA A 207 0.39 -14.37 -6.64
C ALA A 207 0.64 -13.45 -7.85
N VAL A 208 0.34 -12.15 -7.74
CA VAL A 208 0.62 -11.16 -8.79
C VAL A 208 2.12 -11.02 -9.04
N GLU A 209 2.94 -10.96 -8.00
CA GLU A 209 4.40 -10.89 -8.13
C GLU A 209 4.95 -12.10 -8.87
N ARG A 210 4.50 -13.30 -8.51
CA ARG A 210 4.93 -14.55 -9.17
C ARG A 210 4.44 -14.66 -10.61
N LEU A 211 3.20 -14.22 -10.89
CA LEU A 211 2.68 -14.16 -12.27
C LEU A 211 3.51 -13.24 -13.15
N ARG A 212 3.85 -12.06 -12.64
CA ARG A 212 4.70 -11.10 -13.36
C ARG A 212 6.14 -11.61 -13.55
N ALA A 213 6.61 -12.47 -12.64
CA ALA A 213 7.89 -13.17 -12.76
C ALA A 213 7.84 -14.40 -13.69
N GLY A 214 6.69 -14.68 -14.33
CA GLY A 214 6.54 -15.78 -15.28
C GLY A 214 6.21 -17.14 -14.68
N ALA A 215 5.74 -17.20 -13.42
CA ALA A 215 5.35 -18.47 -12.80
C ALA A 215 4.15 -19.13 -13.51
N GLU A 216 4.16 -20.47 -13.56
CA GLU A 216 3.07 -21.23 -14.15
C GLU A 216 1.80 -21.18 -13.30
N LEU A 217 0.65 -21.04 -13.97
CA LEU A 217 -0.65 -20.90 -13.31
C LEU A 217 -1.05 -22.13 -12.49
N ALA A 218 -0.62 -23.32 -12.92
CA ALA A 218 -0.97 -24.58 -12.26
C ALA A 218 -0.45 -24.65 -10.81
N ASP A 219 0.74 -24.12 -10.57
CA ASP A 219 1.44 -24.22 -9.27
C ASP A 219 1.09 -23.07 -8.33
N LEU A 220 0.64 -21.91 -8.89
CA LEU A 220 0.43 -20.69 -8.14
C LEU A 220 -0.55 -20.81 -6.97
N ALA A 221 -1.62 -21.59 -7.13
CA ALA A 221 -2.63 -21.72 -6.10
C ALA A 221 -2.02 -22.30 -4.80
N LEU A 222 -1.35 -23.43 -4.90
CA LEU A 222 -0.73 -24.08 -3.74
C LEU A 222 0.45 -23.25 -3.18
N ASP A 223 1.31 -22.78 -4.05
CA ASP A 223 2.50 -22.00 -3.70
C ASP A 223 2.18 -20.67 -2.99
N CYS A 224 1.02 -20.08 -3.31
CA CYS A 224 0.53 -18.87 -2.66
C CYS A 224 -0.40 -19.13 -1.46
N GLY A 225 -0.55 -20.40 -1.03
CA GLY A 225 -1.30 -20.76 0.17
C GLY A 225 -2.83 -20.73 -0.03
N TYR A 226 -3.30 -20.96 -1.25
CA TYR A 226 -4.72 -21.22 -1.52
C TYR A 226 -5.02 -22.70 -1.34
N TYR A 227 -6.25 -23.02 -0.95
CA TYR A 227 -6.67 -24.38 -0.75
C TYR A 227 -6.75 -25.15 -2.08
N ASP A 228 -7.28 -24.50 -3.12
CA ASP A 228 -7.42 -25.05 -4.46
C ASP A 228 -7.44 -23.94 -5.52
N GLN A 229 -7.44 -24.33 -6.79
CA GLN A 229 -7.48 -23.43 -7.94
C GLN A 229 -8.79 -22.61 -8.00
N ALA A 230 -9.91 -23.17 -7.56
CA ALA A 230 -11.19 -22.45 -7.56
C ALA A 230 -11.20 -21.32 -6.53
N HIS A 231 -10.62 -21.56 -5.35
CA HIS A 231 -10.42 -20.52 -4.32
C HIS A 231 -9.48 -19.43 -4.85
N PHE A 232 -8.35 -19.81 -5.45
CA PHE A 232 -7.41 -18.87 -6.06
C PHE A 232 -8.09 -17.99 -7.12
N ASN A 233 -8.78 -18.60 -8.10
CA ASN A 233 -9.43 -17.87 -9.18
C ASN A 233 -10.51 -16.89 -8.66
N ARG A 234 -11.24 -17.29 -7.62
CA ARG A 234 -12.28 -16.44 -6.99
C ARG A 234 -11.68 -15.22 -6.33
N ASP A 235 -10.65 -15.42 -5.50
CA ASP A 235 -9.95 -14.32 -4.83
C ASP A 235 -9.25 -13.40 -5.84
N PHE A 236 -8.57 -13.98 -6.82
CA PHE A 236 -7.88 -13.22 -7.85
C PHE A 236 -8.84 -12.34 -8.65
N ARG A 237 -9.98 -12.89 -9.09
CA ARG A 237 -11.00 -12.10 -9.79
C ARG A 237 -11.60 -11.01 -8.91
N ALA A 238 -11.81 -11.26 -7.63
CA ALA A 238 -12.33 -10.26 -6.70
C ALA A 238 -11.36 -9.08 -6.53
N PHE A 239 -10.04 -9.32 -6.54
CA PHE A 239 -9.01 -8.31 -6.33
C PHE A 239 -8.47 -7.66 -7.61
N ALA A 240 -8.47 -8.38 -8.73
CA ALA A 240 -7.92 -7.87 -10.00
C ALA A 240 -9.00 -7.53 -11.05
N GLY A 241 -10.29 -7.78 -10.76
CA GLY A 241 -11.35 -7.63 -11.76
C GLY A 241 -11.31 -8.65 -12.91
N ALA A 242 -10.22 -9.42 -13.04
CA ALA A 242 -9.95 -10.36 -14.13
C ALA A 242 -9.49 -11.73 -13.61
N THR A 243 -9.56 -12.75 -14.45
CA THR A 243 -8.98 -14.06 -14.12
C THR A 243 -7.44 -14.00 -14.18
N PRO A 244 -6.71 -14.88 -13.46
CA PRO A 244 -5.24 -14.96 -13.56
C PRO A 244 -4.74 -15.11 -15.00
N THR A 245 -5.45 -15.89 -15.83
CA THR A 245 -5.11 -16.10 -17.25
C THR A 245 -5.27 -14.81 -18.06
N ALA A 246 -6.41 -14.11 -17.89
CA ALA A 246 -6.65 -12.84 -18.59
C ALA A 246 -5.67 -11.77 -18.13
N PHE A 247 -5.37 -11.70 -16.83
CA PHE A 247 -4.40 -10.77 -16.26
C PHE A 247 -2.99 -11.00 -16.83
N ARG A 248 -2.54 -12.26 -16.93
CA ARG A 248 -1.24 -12.60 -17.54
C ARG A 248 -1.17 -12.24 -19.01
N ALA A 249 -2.27 -12.39 -19.75
CA ALA A 249 -2.31 -12.06 -21.18
C ALA A 249 -2.29 -10.53 -21.44
N ALA A 250 -2.67 -9.72 -20.45
CA ALA A 250 -2.69 -8.26 -20.55
C ALA A 250 -1.42 -7.57 -20.00
N ALA A 251 -0.54 -8.32 -19.32
CA ALA A 251 0.69 -7.83 -18.69
C ALA A 251 1.88 -7.91 -19.65
#